data_3f8e3a580feff99f975ac8ea951a3326
#
_entry.id   3f8e3a580feff99f975ac8ea951a3326
#
_cell.length_a   1.000
_cell.length_b   1.000
_cell.length_c   1.000
_cell.angle_alpha   90.00
_cell.angle_beta   90.00
_cell.angle_gamma   90.00
#
_symmetry.space_group_name_H-M   'P 1'
#
loop_
_entity.id
_entity.type
_entity.pdbx_description
1 polymer ?
#
loop_
_entity_poly.entity_id
_entity_poly.type
_entity_poly.pdbx_seq_one_letter_code
_entity_poly.pdbx_strand_id
1 'polypeptide(L)'
;MSEIKPKIRIGQSESSVRNKRILMGVVALACAGGGYAAFNYNQKASAVEVPVAKVRKGNFTIVVRARGEIRSVNSVTIIAPQVPDPRIVRLAESGKPIRKGDVVVEFDAAQQEQNLLERNTSVRTIDSQIVQTKASHRIVTEMDGMNKMTAEYNLERSKLEASKAEVVSEIEGAKSRIDVGISDGELGQVGQTIKTHKATQNADLERLDQNKDKAARDVSRAKGYLGNMVLRAPSEGIVNLLPNFRSQGSWGSSPPPFKEGDRAWTGAAIAEIPDLSLLRIDLKLDEVDRGKLELGQTVKVRIDAIPDREFDAKLDWISPIASVQWRGMGMTEKSFPARATIDGTDKRL
;
A
#
# COMPACT_ATOMS: atom_id res chain seq x y z
N MET A 1 -52.03 -101.21 -53.49
CA MET A 1 -52.52 -102.37 -52.70
C MET A 1 -53.14 -101.79 -51.49
N SER A 2 -54.47 -101.63 -51.55
CA SER A 2 -55.49 -102.52 -50.94
C SER A 2 -55.31 -102.48 -49.43
N GLU A 3 -56.26 -102.36 -48.58
CA GLU A 3 -57.71 -102.57 -48.60
C GLU A 3 -58.35 -102.06 -47.33
N ILE A 4 -59.47 -101.38 -47.38
CA ILE A 4 -60.81 -101.76 -47.00
C ILE A 4 -61.08 -101.83 -45.44
N LYS A 5 -61.88 -100.88 -45.02
CA LYS A 5 -63.15 -100.84 -44.15
C LYS A 5 -63.44 -102.01 -43.18
N PRO A 6 -64.34 -101.78 -42.16
CA PRO A 6 -65.60 -101.00 -42.25
C PRO A 6 -66.06 -100.31 -40.95
N LYS A 7 -67.17 -99.60 -41.12
CA LYS A 7 -68.19 -99.02 -40.18
C LYS A 7 -68.70 -99.92 -39.05
N ILE A 8 -69.06 -99.31 -37.93
CA ILE A 8 -70.34 -99.60 -37.29
C ILE A 8 -70.85 -98.33 -36.59
N ARG A 9 -72.11 -97.97 -36.88
CA ARG A 9 -72.97 -97.03 -36.18
C ARG A 9 -73.61 -97.70 -34.96
N ILE A 10 -74.02 -96.91 -33.92
CA ILE A 10 -75.23 -96.98 -33.11
C ILE A 10 -74.90 -96.01 -31.92
N GLY A 11 -75.67 -95.15 -31.40
CA GLY A 11 -77.06 -94.81 -31.34
C GLY A 11 -77.21 -93.46 -30.68
N GLN A 12 -78.18 -92.75 -31.02
CA GLN A 12 -78.59 -91.43 -30.50
C GLN A 12 -79.11 -91.54 -29.08
N SER A 13 -78.80 -90.52 -28.25
CA SER A 13 -79.63 -90.12 -27.12
C SER A 13 -79.81 -88.61 -27.11
N GLU A 14 -80.99 -88.17 -27.39
CA GLU A 14 -81.47 -86.79 -27.44
C GLU A 14 -81.65 -86.28 -25.99
N SER A 15 -80.57 -85.78 -25.28
CA SER A 15 -80.72 -85.02 -24.06
C SER A 15 -79.65 -83.92 -23.80
N SER A 16 -78.82 -83.65 -24.86
CA SER A 16 -77.67 -82.78 -24.63
C SER A 16 -77.82 -81.30 -25.11
N VAL A 17 -78.87 -80.98 -25.86
CA VAL A 17 -79.01 -79.64 -26.44
C VAL A 17 -79.47 -78.58 -25.41
N ARG A 18 -80.31 -79.02 -24.44
CA ARG A 18 -80.83 -78.09 -23.38
C ARG A 18 -79.74 -77.70 -22.36
N ASN A 19 -78.94 -78.69 -22.01
CA ASN A 19 -77.82 -78.38 -21.06
C ASN A 19 -76.71 -77.56 -21.68
N LYS A 20 -76.45 -77.70 -23.04
CA LYS A 20 -75.47 -76.84 -23.74
C LYS A 20 -75.94 -75.40 -23.82
N ARG A 21 -77.20 -75.10 -23.99
CA ARG A 21 -77.76 -73.75 -24.04
C ARG A 21 -77.73 -73.07 -22.66
N ILE A 22 -78.01 -73.88 -21.55
CA ILE A 22 -77.89 -73.38 -20.16
C ILE A 22 -76.43 -73.11 -19.84
N LEU A 23 -75.48 -73.99 -20.22
CA LEU A 23 -74.06 -73.79 -20.00
C LEU A 23 -73.49 -72.55 -20.78
N MET A 24 -73.97 -72.35 -22.05
CA MET A 24 -73.62 -71.17 -22.82
C MET A 24 -74.17 -69.87 -22.18
N GLY A 25 -75.39 -69.90 -21.63
CA GLY A 25 -75.99 -68.79 -20.86
C GLY A 25 -75.20 -68.41 -19.62
N VAL A 26 -74.74 -69.40 -18.85
CA VAL A 26 -73.92 -69.19 -17.64
C VAL A 26 -72.52 -68.65 -17.99
N VAL A 27 -71.93 -69.19 -19.05
CA VAL A 27 -70.63 -68.69 -19.56
C VAL A 27 -70.75 -67.25 -20.04
N ALA A 28 -71.81 -66.91 -20.79
CA ALA A 28 -72.05 -65.54 -21.25
C ALA A 28 -72.28 -64.56 -20.10
N LEU A 29 -73.02 -64.97 -19.02
CA LEU A 29 -73.21 -64.18 -17.80
C LEU A 29 -71.93 -64.03 -17.05
N ALA A 30 -71.11 -65.07 -16.92
CA ALA A 30 -69.82 -65.02 -16.30
C ALA A 30 -68.82 -64.08 -17.05
N CYS A 31 -68.84 -64.18 -18.40
CA CYS A 31 -68.01 -63.26 -19.21
C CYS A 31 -68.54 -61.82 -19.16
N ALA A 32 -69.83 -61.60 -19.11
CA ALA A 32 -70.40 -60.25 -18.99
C ALA A 32 -70.12 -59.69 -17.56
N GLY A 33 -70.28 -60.52 -16.52
CA GLY A 33 -69.96 -60.14 -15.12
C GLY A 33 -68.47 -59.92 -14.96
N GLY A 34 -67.64 -60.81 -15.50
CA GLY A 34 -66.15 -60.63 -15.48
C GLY A 34 -65.71 -59.43 -16.25
N GLY A 35 -66.28 -59.19 -17.46
CA GLY A 35 -65.98 -58.00 -18.27
C GLY A 35 -66.40 -56.70 -17.57
N TYR A 36 -67.56 -56.68 -16.93
CA TYR A 36 -67.99 -55.52 -16.13
C TYR A 36 -67.18 -55.30 -14.91
N ALA A 37 -66.76 -56.34 -14.18
CA ALA A 37 -65.87 -56.27 -13.03
C ALA A 37 -64.45 -55.77 -13.45
N ALA A 38 -63.91 -56.31 -14.55
CA ALA A 38 -62.61 -55.86 -15.11
C ALA A 38 -62.63 -54.41 -15.60
N PHE A 39 -63.79 -54.03 -16.23
CA PHE A 39 -63.95 -52.64 -16.65
C PHE A 39 -64.03 -51.65 -15.52
N ASN A 40 -64.76 -51.99 -14.42
CA ASN A 40 -64.81 -51.16 -13.23
C ASN A 40 -63.50 -51.19 -12.40
N TYR A 41 -62.76 -52.30 -12.43
CA TYR A 41 -61.45 -52.37 -11.80
C TYR A 41 -60.44 -51.49 -12.54
N ASN A 42 -60.50 -51.50 -13.87
CA ASN A 42 -59.59 -50.68 -14.68
C ASN A 42 -59.93 -49.17 -14.63
N GLN A 43 -61.18 -48.80 -14.39
CA GLN A 43 -61.57 -47.41 -14.16
C GLN A 43 -61.13 -46.88 -12.79
N LYS A 44 -60.94 -47.74 -11.78
CA LYS A 44 -60.45 -47.35 -10.47
C LYS A 44 -58.92 -47.23 -10.41
N ALA A 45 -58.18 -47.69 -11.44
CA ALA A 45 -56.71 -47.73 -11.46
C ALA A 45 -56.03 -46.54 -12.10
N SER A 46 -56.74 -45.48 -12.47
CA SER A 46 -56.17 -44.31 -13.14
C SER A 46 -56.51 -42.99 -12.50
N ALA A 47 -56.58 -42.95 -11.18
CA ALA A 47 -56.37 -41.67 -10.48
C ALA A 47 -54.86 -41.47 -10.38
N VAL A 48 -54.26 -40.80 -11.35
CA VAL A 48 -52.88 -40.24 -11.21
C VAL A 48 -52.96 -39.29 -10.02
N GLU A 49 -52.45 -39.71 -8.87
CA GLU A 49 -52.22 -38.83 -7.74
C GLU A 49 -51.18 -37.78 -8.18
N VAL A 50 -51.65 -36.65 -8.68
CA VAL A 50 -50.78 -35.49 -8.93
C VAL A 50 -50.33 -35.02 -7.54
N PRO A 51 -49.03 -35.05 -7.25
CA PRO A 51 -48.53 -34.55 -5.99
C PRO A 51 -48.85 -33.06 -5.86
N VAL A 52 -49.84 -32.74 -5.08
CA VAL A 52 -50.25 -31.36 -4.79
C VAL A 52 -49.56 -30.90 -3.51
N ALA A 53 -48.73 -29.86 -3.64
CA ALA A 53 -48.20 -29.20 -2.50
C ALA A 53 -49.14 -28.07 -2.04
N LYS A 54 -49.39 -28.00 -0.73
CA LYS A 54 -50.19 -26.91 -0.14
C LYS A 54 -49.39 -25.64 -0.24
N VAL A 55 -49.87 -24.63 -0.95
CA VAL A 55 -49.26 -23.28 -0.99
C VAL A 55 -49.39 -22.67 0.40
N ARG A 56 -48.25 -22.35 1.00
CA ARG A 56 -48.18 -21.62 2.26
C ARG A 56 -47.73 -20.19 1.96
N LYS A 57 -48.49 -19.20 2.47
CA LYS A 57 -48.05 -17.81 2.43
C LYS A 57 -47.00 -17.63 3.51
N GLY A 58 -45.78 -17.22 3.13
CA GLY A 58 -44.68 -16.99 4.06
C GLY A 58 -43.67 -15.99 3.46
N ASN A 59 -42.78 -15.52 4.29
CA ASN A 59 -41.70 -14.66 3.85
C ASN A 59 -40.70 -15.48 3.01
N PHE A 60 -40.43 -15.02 1.81
CA PHE A 60 -39.44 -15.59 0.93
C PHE A 60 -38.14 -14.78 1.04
N THR A 61 -37.09 -15.41 1.55
CA THR A 61 -35.77 -14.76 1.70
C THR A 61 -34.92 -15.14 0.50
N ILE A 62 -34.50 -14.12 -0.25
CA ILE A 62 -33.51 -14.28 -1.32
C ILE A 62 -32.12 -14.22 -0.67
N VAL A 63 -31.36 -15.31 -0.80
CA VAL A 63 -30.00 -15.40 -0.29
C VAL A 63 -29.02 -15.35 -1.46
N VAL A 64 -28.17 -14.36 -1.47
CA VAL A 64 -27.05 -14.24 -2.41
C VAL A 64 -25.80 -14.80 -1.74
N ARG A 65 -25.09 -15.69 -2.41
CA ARG A 65 -23.83 -16.27 -1.93
C ARG A 65 -22.67 -15.65 -2.68
N ALA A 66 -21.72 -15.06 -1.98
CA ALA A 66 -20.52 -14.51 -2.56
C ALA A 66 -19.27 -15.08 -1.86
N ARG A 67 -18.17 -15.11 -2.56
CA ARG A 67 -16.85 -15.42 -1.99
C ARG A 67 -16.07 -14.12 -1.78
N GLY A 68 -15.25 -14.09 -0.75
CA GLY A 68 -14.45 -12.93 -0.44
C GLY A 68 -13.20 -13.28 0.36
N GLU A 69 -12.37 -12.29 0.54
CA GLU A 69 -11.14 -12.36 1.34
C GLU A 69 -11.27 -11.44 2.53
N ILE A 70 -10.87 -11.93 3.71
CA ILE A 70 -10.83 -11.12 4.91
C ILE A 70 -9.56 -10.27 4.84
N ARG A 71 -9.73 -8.98 5.10
CA ARG A 71 -8.63 -8.02 5.20
C ARG A 71 -8.83 -7.10 6.40
N SER A 72 -7.75 -6.64 6.98
CA SER A 72 -7.82 -5.55 7.94
C SER A 72 -8.29 -4.25 7.25
N VAL A 73 -9.09 -3.46 7.95
CA VAL A 73 -9.49 -2.13 7.47
C VAL A 73 -8.30 -1.17 7.49
N ASN A 74 -7.49 -1.26 8.55
CA ASN A 74 -6.30 -0.45 8.75
C ASN A 74 -5.08 -1.36 8.80
N SER A 75 -4.10 -1.09 7.95
CA SER A 75 -2.80 -1.75 8.02
C SER A 75 -1.70 -0.73 7.93
N VAL A 76 -0.64 -0.92 8.67
CA VAL A 76 0.55 -0.08 8.60
C VAL A 76 1.60 -0.79 7.77
N THR A 77 1.91 -0.21 6.63
CA THR A 77 2.94 -0.74 5.73
C THR A 77 4.31 -0.21 6.12
N ILE A 78 5.26 -1.09 6.33
CA ILE A 78 6.67 -0.78 6.57
C ILE A 78 7.37 -0.73 5.22
N ILE A 79 7.85 0.47 4.88
CA ILE A 79 8.48 0.75 3.59
C ILE A 79 9.99 0.97 3.74
N ALA A 80 10.75 0.52 2.74
CA ALA A 80 12.19 0.73 2.66
C ALA A 80 12.54 2.23 2.63
N PRO A 81 13.63 2.64 3.31
CA PRO A 81 14.06 4.04 3.36
C PRO A 81 14.49 4.54 1.99
N GLN A 82 14.51 5.88 1.86
CA GLN A 82 14.92 6.56 0.62
C GLN A 82 16.45 6.62 0.51
N VAL A 83 17.09 5.47 0.52
CA VAL A 83 18.53 5.30 0.26
C VAL A 83 18.74 4.35 -0.91
N PRO A 84 19.84 4.51 -1.66
CA PRO A 84 20.15 3.60 -2.75
C PRO A 84 20.39 2.17 -2.24
N ASP A 85 19.67 1.22 -2.81
CA ASP A 85 19.89 -0.23 -2.70
C ASP A 85 20.10 -0.78 -1.27
N PRO A 86 19.19 -0.50 -0.31
CA PRO A 86 19.35 -0.92 1.07
C PRO A 86 19.26 -2.45 1.18
N ARG A 87 20.28 -3.06 1.79
CA ARG A 87 20.36 -4.50 2.03
C ARG A 87 19.77 -4.83 3.41
N ILE A 88 18.89 -5.80 3.47
CA ILE A 88 18.27 -6.27 4.72
C ILE A 88 19.29 -7.14 5.47
N VAL A 89 19.62 -6.77 6.70
CA VAL A 89 20.49 -7.56 7.61
C VAL A 89 19.65 -8.41 8.53
N ARG A 90 18.56 -7.83 9.09
CA ARG A 90 17.65 -8.55 9.97
C ARG A 90 16.21 -8.21 9.62
N LEU A 91 15.35 -9.21 9.67
CA LEU A 91 13.94 -9.12 9.34
C LEU A 91 13.11 -9.86 10.39
N ALA A 92 12.01 -9.27 10.84
CA ALA A 92 11.07 -9.94 11.71
C ALA A 92 10.43 -11.12 10.99
N GLU A 93 10.16 -12.20 11.71
CA GLU A 93 9.54 -13.39 11.13
C GLU A 93 8.05 -13.15 10.86
N SER A 94 7.59 -13.59 9.69
CA SER A 94 6.17 -13.52 9.32
C SER A 94 5.31 -14.36 10.27
N GLY A 95 4.15 -13.81 10.66
CA GLY A 95 3.21 -14.48 11.57
C GLY A 95 3.54 -14.32 13.07
N LYS A 96 4.68 -13.71 13.43
CA LYS A 96 5.00 -13.45 14.84
C LYS A 96 4.33 -12.17 15.36
N PRO A 97 3.83 -12.19 16.63
CA PRO A 97 3.34 -10.98 17.27
C PRO A 97 4.51 -10.04 17.58
N ILE A 98 4.30 -8.75 17.35
CA ILE A 98 5.27 -7.70 17.57
C ILE A 98 4.65 -6.58 18.41
N ARG A 99 5.45 -5.93 19.26
CA ARG A 99 5.04 -4.80 20.07
C ARG A 99 5.44 -3.48 19.41
N LYS A 100 4.75 -2.42 19.77
CA LYS A 100 5.14 -1.07 19.35
C LYS A 100 6.59 -0.76 19.76
N GLY A 101 7.40 -0.35 18.78
CA GLY A 101 8.83 -0.01 18.99
C GLY A 101 9.80 -1.16 18.72
N ASP A 102 9.33 -2.40 18.59
CA ASP A 102 10.21 -3.53 18.22
C ASP A 102 10.76 -3.35 16.81
N VAL A 103 11.93 -3.90 16.55
CA VAL A 103 12.59 -3.83 15.24
C VAL A 103 11.90 -4.79 14.27
N VAL A 104 11.39 -4.24 13.17
CA VAL A 104 10.78 -5.03 12.07
C VAL A 104 11.81 -5.33 10.99
N VAL A 105 12.56 -4.31 10.58
CA VAL A 105 13.58 -4.43 9.52
C VAL A 105 14.80 -3.65 9.96
N GLU A 106 15.97 -4.26 9.80
CA GLU A 106 17.27 -3.62 9.99
C GLU A 106 18.07 -3.76 8.70
N PHE A 107 18.55 -2.63 8.19
CA PHE A 107 19.37 -2.56 6.98
C PHE A 107 20.85 -2.40 7.31
N ASP A 108 21.72 -2.75 6.39
CA ASP A 108 23.14 -2.49 6.46
C ASP A 108 23.42 -0.99 6.46
N ALA A 109 23.86 -0.49 7.61
CA ALA A 109 24.10 0.93 7.84
C ALA A 109 25.53 1.38 7.53
N ALA A 110 26.48 0.46 7.24
CA ALA A 110 27.89 0.76 7.12
C ALA A 110 28.20 1.91 6.14
N GLN A 111 27.55 1.89 4.97
CA GLN A 111 27.72 2.95 3.98
C GLN A 111 27.15 4.30 4.45
N GLN A 112 26.06 4.28 5.21
CA GLN A 112 25.43 5.50 5.72
C GLN A 112 26.23 6.09 6.89
N GLU A 113 26.84 5.27 7.73
CA GLU A 113 27.77 5.68 8.79
C GLU A 113 29.00 6.35 8.19
N GLN A 114 29.59 5.75 7.17
CA GLN A 114 30.72 6.34 6.44
C GLN A 114 30.34 7.69 5.82
N ASN A 115 29.20 7.77 5.15
CA ASN A 115 28.70 9.02 4.57
C ASN A 115 28.48 10.10 5.65
N LEU A 116 27.91 9.74 6.80
CA LEU A 116 27.74 10.67 7.91
C LEU A 116 29.08 11.18 8.43
N LEU A 117 30.08 10.31 8.55
CA LEU A 117 31.44 10.70 8.97
C LEU A 117 32.07 11.70 8.00
N GLU A 118 31.94 11.44 6.68
CA GLU A 118 32.44 12.35 5.64
C GLU A 118 31.75 13.72 5.69
N ARG A 119 30.43 13.76 5.87
CA ARG A 119 29.68 15.02 6.01
C ARG A 119 30.08 15.79 7.26
N ASN A 120 30.27 15.10 8.39
CA ASN A 120 30.76 15.73 9.63
C ASN A 120 32.18 16.31 9.44
N THR A 121 33.04 15.59 8.73
CA THR A 121 34.41 16.09 8.43
C THR A 121 34.35 17.34 7.53
N SER A 122 33.43 17.37 6.55
CA SER A 122 33.22 18.56 5.72
C SER A 122 32.84 19.80 6.56
N VAL A 123 31.95 19.66 7.53
CA VAL A 123 31.58 20.77 8.45
C VAL A 123 32.82 21.24 9.24
N ARG A 124 33.61 20.33 9.81
CA ARG A 124 34.84 20.68 10.54
C ARG A 124 35.86 21.39 9.67
N THR A 125 36.01 20.99 8.40
CA THR A 125 36.89 21.65 7.44
C THR A 125 36.47 23.09 7.22
N ILE A 126 35.17 23.33 7.01
CA ILE A 126 34.63 24.69 6.81
C ILE A 126 34.81 25.53 8.08
N ASP A 127 34.59 24.96 9.28
CA ASP A 127 34.83 25.63 10.55
C ASP A 127 36.32 26.07 10.67
N SER A 128 37.26 25.19 10.30
CA SER A 128 38.68 25.53 10.28
C SER A 128 39.00 26.65 9.28
N GLN A 129 38.37 26.64 8.11
CA GLN A 129 38.50 27.72 7.10
C GLN A 129 37.98 29.06 7.64
N ILE A 130 36.82 29.04 8.35
CA ILE A 130 36.27 30.24 8.96
C ILE A 130 37.27 30.82 9.99
N VAL A 131 37.84 29.97 10.84
CA VAL A 131 38.84 30.40 11.83
C VAL A 131 40.07 31.01 11.14
N GLN A 132 40.59 30.34 10.12
CA GLN A 132 41.74 30.82 9.35
C GLN A 132 41.43 32.17 8.63
N THR A 133 40.26 32.28 7.99
CA THR A 133 39.84 33.51 7.33
C THR A 133 39.67 34.66 8.32
N LYS A 134 39.07 34.43 9.48
CA LYS A 134 38.95 35.43 10.54
C LYS A 134 40.32 35.92 11.03
N ALA A 135 41.28 35.00 11.19
CA ALA A 135 42.64 35.37 11.58
C ALA A 135 43.31 36.26 10.47
N SER A 136 43.17 35.88 9.20
CA SER A 136 43.68 36.69 8.10
C SER A 136 43.00 38.07 8.03
N HIS A 137 41.70 38.14 8.17
CA HIS A 137 40.97 39.41 8.20
C HIS A 137 41.39 40.29 9.35
N ARG A 138 41.72 39.74 10.52
CA ARG A 138 42.23 40.48 11.65
C ARG A 138 43.59 41.15 11.34
N ILE A 139 44.51 40.44 10.68
CA ILE A 139 45.79 40.99 10.24
C ILE A 139 45.57 42.18 9.33
N VAL A 140 44.70 42.05 8.32
CA VAL A 140 44.37 43.14 7.37
C VAL A 140 43.78 44.34 8.14
N THR A 141 42.86 44.09 9.07
CA THR A 141 42.22 45.15 9.86
C THR A 141 43.23 45.92 10.74
N GLU A 142 44.21 45.22 11.36
CA GLU A 142 45.29 45.87 12.08
C GLU A 142 46.20 46.71 11.18
N MET A 143 46.57 46.20 9.97
CA MET A 143 47.31 46.94 8.99
C MET A 143 46.55 48.21 8.51
N ASP A 144 45.26 48.08 8.24
CA ASP A 144 44.37 49.19 7.89
C ASP A 144 44.36 50.28 9.00
N GLY A 145 44.29 49.84 10.26
CA GLY A 145 44.37 50.73 11.41
C GLY A 145 45.68 51.49 11.47
N MET A 146 46.83 50.83 11.24
CA MET A 146 48.16 51.49 11.16
C MET A 146 48.28 52.47 9.99
N ASN A 147 47.78 52.06 8.82
CA ASN A 147 47.79 52.94 7.61
C ASN A 147 46.95 54.21 7.85
N LYS A 148 45.79 54.05 8.46
CA LYS A 148 44.91 55.17 8.84
C LYS A 148 45.61 56.13 9.80
N MET A 149 46.21 55.60 10.86
CA MET A 149 46.95 56.41 11.86
C MET A 149 48.12 57.17 11.23
N THR A 150 48.86 56.53 10.29
CA THR A 150 49.91 57.15 9.56
C THR A 150 49.40 58.29 8.68
N ALA A 151 48.31 58.08 7.93
CA ALA A 151 47.70 59.14 7.12
C ALA A 151 47.13 60.28 7.93
N GLU A 152 46.53 60.03 9.11
CA GLU A 152 46.05 61.04 10.04
C GLU A 152 47.22 61.86 10.58
N TYR A 153 48.35 61.20 10.95
CA TYR A 153 49.57 61.89 11.40
C TYR A 153 50.13 62.77 10.30
N ASN A 154 50.26 62.31 9.08
CA ASN A 154 50.77 63.08 7.95
C ASN A 154 49.87 64.31 7.66
N LEU A 155 48.58 64.16 7.70
CA LEU A 155 47.62 65.27 7.52
C LEU A 155 47.80 66.34 8.63
N GLU A 156 47.92 65.90 9.89
CA GLU A 156 48.10 66.82 11.03
C GLU A 156 49.47 67.57 10.92
N ARG A 157 50.51 66.82 10.53
CA ARG A 157 51.83 67.42 10.25
C ARG A 157 51.75 68.48 9.14
N SER A 158 51.09 68.18 8.02
CA SER A 158 50.93 69.11 6.86
C SER A 158 50.13 70.35 7.30
N LYS A 159 49.08 70.19 8.12
CA LYS A 159 48.33 71.33 8.69
C LYS A 159 49.18 72.21 9.60
N LEU A 160 50.03 71.62 10.44
CA LEU A 160 50.96 72.36 11.28
C LEU A 160 52.04 73.12 10.47
N GLU A 161 52.53 72.54 9.41
CA GLU A 161 53.40 73.21 8.46
C GLU A 161 52.72 74.38 7.72
N ALA A 162 51.46 74.16 7.26
CA ALA A 162 50.67 75.20 6.62
C ALA A 162 50.32 76.37 7.60
N SER A 163 50.18 76.13 8.91
CA SER A 163 49.92 77.17 9.89
C SER A 163 51.10 78.15 10.04
N LYS A 164 52.31 77.76 9.64
CA LYS A 164 53.50 78.63 9.60
C LYS A 164 53.55 79.50 8.36
N ALA A 165 52.68 79.32 7.43
CA ALA A 165 52.71 80.02 6.13
C ALA A 165 52.48 81.53 6.19
N GLU A 166 52.01 82.05 7.33
CA GLU A 166 51.86 83.50 7.51
C GLU A 166 53.18 84.20 7.71
N VAL A 167 54.30 83.46 7.96
CA VAL A 167 55.65 84.01 8.23
C VAL A 167 56.63 83.70 7.11
N VAL A 168 56.28 82.94 6.09
CA VAL A 168 57.13 82.52 4.95
C VAL A 168 56.68 83.16 3.61
N SER A 169 57.45 82.96 2.51
CA SER A 169 57.15 83.51 1.20
C SER A 169 55.78 82.96 0.71
N GLU A 170 55.08 83.77 -0.12
CA GLU A 170 53.78 83.48 -0.72
C GLU A 170 53.76 82.13 -1.51
N ILE A 171 54.84 81.81 -2.18
CA ILE A 171 55.03 80.55 -2.93
C ILE A 171 55.09 79.35 -1.98
N GLU A 172 55.85 79.50 -0.88
CA GLU A 172 55.97 78.42 0.11
C GLU A 172 54.69 78.16 0.90
N GLY A 173 53.94 79.20 1.19
CA GLY A 173 52.60 79.09 1.78
C GLY A 173 51.60 78.45 0.83
N ALA A 174 51.70 78.72 -0.50
CA ALA A 174 50.83 78.04 -1.49
C ALA A 174 51.18 76.54 -1.63
N LYS A 175 52.48 76.19 -1.58
CA LYS A 175 52.92 74.78 -1.59
C LYS A 175 52.40 74.02 -0.34
N SER A 176 52.56 74.57 0.84
CA SER A 176 52.07 73.93 2.10
C SER A 176 50.55 73.70 2.05
N ARG A 177 49.76 74.61 1.44
CA ARG A 177 48.32 74.40 1.28
C ARG A 177 48.00 73.23 0.32
N ILE A 178 48.79 73.07 -0.74
CA ILE A 178 48.63 71.93 -1.66
C ILE A 178 49.01 70.64 -0.94
N ASP A 179 50.07 70.61 -0.13
CA ASP A 179 50.49 69.45 0.65
C ASP A 179 49.40 69.00 1.66
N VAL A 180 48.67 69.93 2.28
CA VAL A 180 47.48 69.63 3.10
C VAL A 180 46.43 68.95 2.26
N GLY A 181 46.13 69.48 1.03
CA GLY A 181 45.14 68.89 0.17
C GLY A 181 45.52 67.46 -0.28
N ILE A 182 46.83 67.23 -0.56
CA ILE A 182 47.33 65.88 -0.89
C ILE A 182 47.16 64.95 0.30
N SER A 183 47.59 65.34 1.49
CA SER A 183 47.47 64.50 2.71
C SER A 183 46.01 64.20 3.11
N ASP A 184 45.11 65.16 2.89
CA ASP A 184 43.66 64.95 3.10
C ASP A 184 43.09 63.94 2.07
N GLY A 185 43.52 64.05 0.79
CA GLY A 185 43.17 63.08 -0.24
C GLY A 185 43.68 61.68 0.07
N GLU A 186 44.92 61.55 0.59
CA GLU A 186 45.52 60.27 1.03
C GLU A 186 44.69 59.64 2.18
N LEU A 187 44.30 60.42 3.18
CA LEU A 187 43.44 59.97 4.27
C LEU A 187 42.09 59.50 3.76
N GLY A 188 41.50 60.25 2.84
CA GLY A 188 40.26 59.87 2.14
C GLY A 188 40.36 58.54 1.41
N GLN A 189 41.48 58.33 0.69
CA GLN A 189 41.78 57.09 -0.05
C GLN A 189 41.92 55.90 0.91
N VAL A 190 42.67 56.04 2.01
CA VAL A 190 42.82 55.01 3.06
C VAL A 190 41.45 54.67 3.66
N GLY A 191 40.65 55.69 3.96
CA GLY A 191 39.27 55.48 4.45
C GLY A 191 38.39 54.67 3.50
N GLN A 192 38.48 54.92 2.19
CA GLN A 192 37.75 54.15 1.19
C GLN A 192 38.27 52.69 1.08
N THR A 193 39.60 52.50 1.14
CA THR A 193 40.25 51.19 1.15
C THR A 193 39.75 50.33 2.32
N ILE A 194 39.72 50.92 3.52
CA ILE A 194 39.19 50.24 4.74
C ILE A 194 37.75 49.85 4.56
N LYS A 195 36.90 50.71 4.01
CA LYS A 195 35.49 50.35 3.74
C LYS A 195 35.39 49.18 2.75
N THR A 196 36.21 49.18 1.72
CA THR A 196 36.23 48.09 0.72
C THR A 196 36.71 46.79 1.34
N HIS A 197 37.80 46.81 2.13
CA HIS A 197 38.30 45.63 2.84
C HIS A 197 37.22 45.07 3.77
N LYS A 198 36.55 45.92 4.55
CA LYS A 198 35.48 45.51 5.47
C LYS A 198 34.29 44.89 4.72
N ALA A 199 33.90 45.45 3.60
CA ALA A 199 32.83 44.87 2.74
C ALA A 199 33.22 43.48 2.22
N THR A 200 34.47 43.35 1.70
CA THR A 200 34.99 42.06 1.20
C THR A 200 35.08 41.02 2.34
N GLN A 201 35.59 41.41 3.52
CA GLN A 201 35.67 40.53 4.69
C GLN A 201 34.29 40.00 5.12
N ASN A 202 33.28 40.89 5.13
CA ASN A 202 31.92 40.50 5.46
C ASN A 202 31.34 39.51 4.43
N ALA A 203 31.53 39.80 3.15
CA ALA A 203 31.05 38.93 2.06
C ALA A 203 31.73 37.54 2.08
N ASP A 204 33.05 37.50 2.41
CA ASP A 204 33.77 36.22 2.56
C ASP A 204 33.27 35.39 3.71
N LEU A 205 33.05 36.00 4.88
CA LEU A 205 32.49 35.30 6.05
C LEU A 205 31.07 34.83 5.76
N GLU A 206 30.23 35.67 5.18
CA GLU A 206 28.86 35.29 4.81
C GLU A 206 28.84 34.08 3.86
N ARG A 207 29.71 34.08 2.84
CA ARG A 207 29.85 32.95 1.93
C ARG A 207 30.28 31.67 2.64
N LEU A 208 31.21 31.77 3.58
CA LEU A 208 31.66 30.63 4.38
C LEU A 208 30.56 30.13 5.34
N ASP A 209 29.79 31.02 5.96
CA ASP A 209 28.64 30.66 6.79
C ASP A 209 27.55 29.98 5.98
N GLN A 210 27.22 30.47 4.78
CA GLN A 210 26.29 29.81 3.86
C GLN A 210 26.76 28.40 3.47
N ASN A 211 28.06 28.21 3.23
CA ASN A 211 28.64 26.90 2.95
C ASN A 211 28.55 25.97 4.18
N LYS A 212 28.79 26.50 5.38
CA LYS A 212 28.63 25.76 6.63
C LYS A 212 27.19 25.32 6.82
N ASP A 213 26.22 26.21 6.61
CA ASP A 213 24.79 25.89 6.73
C ASP A 213 24.38 24.81 5.73
N LYS A 214 24.90 24.86 4.50
CA LYS A 214 24.67 23.80 3.52
C LYS A 214 25.23 22.47 4.02
N ALA A 215 26.47 22.44 4.48
CA ALA A 215 27.11 21.24 5.00
C ALA A 215 26.38 20.69 6.25
N ALA A 216 25.88 21.57 7.13
CA ALA A 216 25.08 21.18 8.29
C ALA A 216 23.75 20.53 7.89
N ARG A 217 23.08 21.05 6.85
CA ARG A 217 21.88 20.41 6.29
C ARG A 217 22.20 19.03 5.71
N ASP A 218 23.35 18.86 5.06
CA ASP A 218 23.77 17.56 4.51
C ASP A 218 24.05 16.55 5.64
N VAL A 219 24.66 16.99 6.75
CA VAL A 219 24.80 16.17 7.99
C VAL A 219 23.45 15.77 8.55
N SER A 220 22.50 16.69 8.64
CA SER A 220 21.14 16.39 9.13
C SER A 220 20.45 15.37 8.26
N ARG A 221 20.58 15.48 6.94
CA ARG A 221 20.04 14.50 5.98
C ARG A 221 20.69 13.14 6.13
N ALA A 222 22.03 13.08 6.26
CA ALA A 222 22.75 11.82 6.45
C ALA A 222 22.36 11.15 7.78
N LYS A 223 22.16 11.92 8.87
CA LYS A 223 21.62 11.40 10.14
C LYS A 223 20.21 10.84 9.97
N GLY A 224 19.35 11.51 9.22
CA GLY A 224 18.01 11.02 8.91
C GLY A 224 18.04 9.69 8.16
N TYR A 225 18.92 9.55 7.16
CA TYR A 225 19.11 8.29 6.45
C TYR A 225 19.58 7.17 7.36
N LEU A 226 20.56 7.46 8.22
CA LEU A 226 21.06 6.48 9.20
C LEU A 226 19.96 6.08 10.20
N GLY A 227 19.17 7.01 10.69
CA GLY A 227 18.04 6.73 11.59
C GLY A 227 16.99 5.83 10.98
N ASN A 228 16.80 5.92 9.66
CA ASN A 228 15.85 5.12 8.91
C ASN A 228 16.40 3.73 8.50
N MET A 229 17.66 3.41 8.84
CA MET A 229 18.21 2.05 8.63
C MET A 229 17.60 1.01 9.55
N VAL A 230 16.96 1.42 10.64
CA VAL A 230 16.25 0.54 11.57
C VAL A 230 14.79 0.94 11.59
N LEU A 231 13.94 0.14 10.96
CA LEU A 231 12.50 0.36 10.94
C LEU A 231 11.84 -0.37 12.09
N ARG A 232 11.07 0.37 12.87
CA ARG A 232 10.39 -0.14 14.05
C ARG A 232 8.88 -0.17 13.85
N ALA A 233 8.21 -1.10 14.53
CA ALA A 233 6.77 -1.23 14.53
C ALA A 233 6.10 0.02 15.14
N PRO A 234 5.22 0.72 14.42
CA PRO A 234 4.49 1.88 14.95
C PRO A 234 3.32 1.49 15.87
N SER A 235 2.82 0.26 15.72
CA SER A 235 1.73 -0.33 16.50
C SER A 235 2.08 -1.77 16.88
N GLU A 236 1.36 -2.33 17.83
CA GLU A 236 1.35 -3.76 18.08
C GLU A 236 0.50 -4.48 17.03
N GLY A 237 0.83 -5.73 16.72
CA GLY A 237 0.12 -6.55 15.74
C GLY A 237 0.92 -7.78 15.34
N ILE A 238 0.54 -8.39 14.24
CA ILE A 238 1.23 -9.52 13.64
C ILE A 238 1.94 -9.05 12.37
N VAL A 239 3.21 -9.39 12.22
CA VAL A 239 3.98 -9.02 11.02
C VAL A 239 3.61 -9.93 9.87
N ASN A 240 3.25 -9.34 8.74
CA ASN A 240 3.09 -10.02 7.46
C ASN A 240 4.15 -9.52 6.48
N LEU A 241 5.01 -10.42 5.98
CA LEU A 241 6.03 -10.08 5.01
C LEU A 241 5.45 -10.03 3.60
N LEU A 242 5.75 -8.98 2.88
CA LEU A 242 5.26 -8.75 1.53
C LEU A 242 6.18 -9.39 0.47
N PRO A 243 5.66 -9.68 -0.73
CA PRO A 243 6.43 -10.31 -1.78
C PRO A 243 7.52 -9.39 -2.34
N ASN A 244 8.72 -9.96 -2.58
CA ASN A 244 9.83 -9.28 -3.22
C ASN A 244 9.76 -9.46 -4.75
N PHE A 245 9.20 -8.48 -5.45
CA PHE A 245 9.06 -8.52 -6.92
C PHE A 245 10.40 -8.42 -7.68
N ARG A 246 11.52 -8.10 -7.01
CA ARG A 246 12.86 -8.13 -7.60
C ARG A 246 13.52 -9.51 -7.51
N SER A 247 13.06 -10.35 -6.61
CA SER A 247 13.52 -11.73 -6.54
C SER A 247 12.95 -12.50 -7.74
N GLN A 248 13.81 -13.09 -8.56
CA GLN A 248 13.38 -13.90 -9.71
C GLN A 248 12.63 -15.13 -9.19
N GLY A 249 11.30 -15.06 -9.22
CA GLY A 249 10.46 -16.25 -9.12
C GLY A 249 10.55 -17.05 -10.42
N SER A 250 10.41 -18.36 -10.34
CA SER A 250 10.24 -19.23 -11.51
C SER A 250 9.01 -18.77 -12.30
N TRP A 251 9.07 -18.81 -13.61
CA TRP A 251 7.97 -18.36 -14.48
C TRP A 251 6.66 -19.04 -14.09
N GLY A 252 5.66 -18.25 -13.66
CA GLY A 252 4.34 -18.73 -13.20
C GLY A 252 4.19 -18.91 -11.68
N SER A 253 5.22 -18.69 -10.85
CA SER A 253 5.12 -18.69 -9.40
C SER A 253 4.99 -17.25 -8.85
N SER A 254 4.23 -17.10 -7.76
CA SER A 254 4.19 -15.84 -7.02
C SER A 254 5.59 -15.51 -6.47
N PRO A 255 6.02 -14.23 -6.50
CA PRO A 255 7.32 -13.85 -5.97
C PRO A 255 7.40 -14.20 -4.47
N PRO A 256 8.56 -14.69 -3.99
CA PRO A 256 8.73 -15.03 -2.59
C PRO A 256 8.67 -13.78 -1.70
N PRO A 257 8.32 -13.91 -0.42
CA PRO A 257 8.40 -12.80 0.52
C PRO A 257 9.85 -12.33 0.70
N PHE A 258 10.01 -11.09 1.16
CA PHE A 258 11.32 -10.57 1.53
C PHE A 258 11.98 -11.46 2.60
N LYS A 259 13.31 -11.57 2.54
CA LYS A 259 14.13 -12.33 3.49
C LYS A 259 15.43 -11.60 3.79
N GLU A 260 16.10 -12.03 4.84
CA GLU A 260 17.43 -11.52 5.20
C GLU A 260 18.42 -11.76 4.05
N GLY A 261 19.24 -10.73 3.79
CA GLY A 261 20.17 -10.70 2.68
C GLY A 261 19.62 -10.10 1.39
N ASP A 262 18.30 -9.94 1.28
CA ASP A 262 17.67 -9.31 0.12
C ASP A 262 18.02 -7.82 0.01
N ARG A 263 18.03 -7.32 -1.22
CA ARG A 263 18.11 -5.90 -1.52
C ARG A 263 16.73 -5.35 -1.80
N ALA A 264 16.33 -4.34 -1.06
CA ALA A 264 15.11 -3.62 -1.31
C ALA A 264 15.38 -2.43 -2.26
N TRP A 265 14.36 -1.96 -2.97
CA TRP A 265 14.42 -0.68 -3.66
C TRP A 265 13.81 0.41 -2.79
N THR A 266 14.18 1.63 -3.05
CA THR A 266 13.64 2.81 -2.36
C THR A 266 12.11 2.82 -2.37
N GLY A 267 11.49 2.87 -1.19
CA GLY A 267 10.03 2.88 -1.07
C GLY A 267 9.36 1.51 -1.25
N ALA A 268 10.13 0.40 -1.34
CA ALA A 268 9.56 -0.94 -1.38
C ALA A 268 8.75 -1.23 -0.11
N ALA A 269 7.54 -1.73 -0.25
CA ALA A 269 6.77 -2.26 0.86
C ALA A 269 7.34 -3.63 1.25
N ILE A 270 7.92 -3.73 2.46
CA ILE A 270 8.62 -4.94 2.93
C ILE A 270 7.73 -5.77 3.83
N ALA A 271 7.05 -5.12 4.75
CA ALA A 271 6.18 -5.77 5.71
C ALA A 271 4.91 -4.95 5.93
N GLU A 272 3.89 -5.60 6.39
CA GLU A 272 2.61 -5.00 6.76
C GLU A 272 2.24 -5.47 8.17
N ILE A 273 1.72 -4.57 8.98
CA ILE A 273 1.18 -4.85 10.31
C ILE A 273 -0.31 -4.54 10.24
N PRO A 274 -1.18 -5.55 9.99
CA PRO A 274 -2.62 -5.39 9.98
C PRO A 274 -3.16 -5.12 11.39
N ASP A 275 -4.10 -4.21 11.50
CA ASP A 275 -4.90 -4.00 12.70
C ASP A 275 -6.05 -5.01 12.71
N LEU A 276 -5.95 -6.02 13.58
CA LEU A 276 -6.96 -7.09 13.69
C LEU A 276 -8.21 -6.67 14.48
N SER A 277 -8.24 -5.44 15.01
CA SER A 277 -9.41 -4.94 15.75
C SER A 277 -10.60 -4.64 14.84
N LEU A 278 -10.35 -4.30 13.58
CA LEU A 278 -11.36 -3.97 12.59
C LEU A 278 -11.12 -4.72 11.29
N LEU A 279 -11.94 -5.73 11.04
CA LEU A 279 -11.84 -6.60 9.87
C LEU A 279 -12.96 -6.30 8.88
N ARG A 280 -12.64 -6.39 7.61
CA ARG A 280 -13.61 -6.31 6.52
C ARG A 280 -13.43 -7.50 5.58
N ILE A 281 -14.48 -7.77 4.82
CA ILE A 281 -14.44 -8.75 3.74
C ILE A 281 -14.53 -8.00 2.42
N ASP A 282 -13.55 -8.22 1.58
CA ASP A 282 -13.61 -7.79 0.18
C ASP A 282 -14.29 -8.91 -0.63
N LEU A 283 -15.51 -8.64 -1.09
CA LEU A 283 -16.40 -9.57 -1.77
C LEU A 283 -16.37 -9.38 -3.28
N LYS A 284 -16.57 -10.45 -4.03
CA LYS A 284 -16.84 -10.41 -5.46
C LYS A 284 -18.28 -10.83 -5.71
N LEU A 285 -19.09 -9.90 -6.16
CA LEU A 285 -20.51 -10.13 -6.48
C LEU A 285 -20.68 -10.37 -7.99
N ASP A 286 -21.49 -11.35 -8.33
CA ASP A 286 -21.84 -11.58 -9.73
C ASP A 286 -22.79 -10.49 -10.27
N GLU A 287 -22.71 -10.20 -11.56
CA GLU A 287 -23.53 -9.20 -12.25
C GLU A 287 -25.04 -9.44 -12.03
N VAL A 288 -25.47 -10.70 -12.04
CA VAL A 288 -26.89 -11.11 -11.86
C VAL A 288 -27.42 -10.78 -10.47
N ASP A 289 -26.55 -10.74 -9.47
CA ASP A 289 -26.93 -10.54 -8.07
C ASP A 289 -26.79 -9.10 -7.61
N ARG A 290 -26.08 -8.26 -8.37
CA ARG A 290 -25.86 -6.85 -8.02
C ARG A 290 -27.16 -6.07 -7.76
N GLY A 291 -28.20 -6.30 -8.59
CA GLY A 291 -29.49 -5.61 -8.48
C GLY A 291 -30.36 -6.02 -7.28
N LYS A 292 -29.98 -7.10 -6.59
CA LYS A 292 -30.70 -7.64 -5.42
C LYS A 292 -30.14 -7.13 -4.08
N LEU A 293 -29.02 -6.42 -4.11
CA LEU A 293 -28.27 -6.01 -2.91
C LEU A 293 -28.29 -4.51 -2.74
N GLU A 294 -28.52 -4.09 -1.50
CA GLU A 294 -28.53 -2.70 -1.05
C GLU A 294 -27.50 -2.50 0.07
N LEU A 295 -27.00 -1.27 0.19
CA LEU A 295 -26.07 -0.91 1.26
C LEU A 295 -26.77 -1.01 2.63
N GLY A 296 -26.01 -1.44 3.64
CA GLY A 296 -26.51 -1.62 5.01
C GLY A 296 -27.18 -2.96 5.29
N GLN A 297 -27.30 -3.84 4.29
CA GLN A 297 -27.82 -5.20 4.52
C GLN A 297 -26.86 -6.02 5.37
N THR A 298 -27.44 -6.88 6.23
CA THR A 298 -26.68 -7.81 7.06
C THR A 298 -26.16 -8.97 6.21
N VAL A 299 -24.87 -9.26 6.34
CA VAL A 299 -24.18 -10.34 5.66
C VAL A 299 -23.73 -11.36 6.72
N LYS A 300 -24.10 -12.61 6.53
CA LYS A 300 -23.58 -13.72 7.35
C LYS A 300 -22.32 -14.28 6.72
N VAL A 301 -21.25 -14.23 7.48
CA VAL A 301 -19.91 -14.62 7.05
C VAL A 301 -19.53 -15.93 7.70
N ARG A 302 -19.15 -16.89 6.88
CA ARG A 302 -18.55 -18.15 7.33
C ARG A 302 -17.10 -18.19 6.88
N ILE A 303 -16.20 -18.35 7.83
CA ILE A 303 -14.75 -18.34 7.59
C ILE A 303 -14.26 -19.79 7.57
N ASP A 304 -13.53 -20.17 6.53
CA ASP A 304 -13.05 -21.55 6.37
C ASP A 304 -12.11 -21.99 7.50
N ALA A 305 -11.37 -21.05 8.08
CA ALA A 305 -10.49 -21.31 9.21
C ALA A 305 -11.27 -21.58 10.54
N ILE A 306 -12.52 -21.09 10.64
CA ILE A 306 -13.38 -21.23 11.84
C ILE A 306 -14.77 -21.65 11.38
N PRO A 307 -14.98 -22.91 10.93
CA PRO A 307 -16.22 -23.35 10.31
C PRO A 307 -17.41 -23.40 11.28
N ASP A 308 -17.14 -23.46 12.57
CA ASP A 308 -18.14 -23.64 13.63
C ASP A 308 -18.85 -22.34 14.02
N ARG A 309 -18.46 -21.21 13.47
CA ARG A 309 -19.00 -19.90 13.82
C ARG A 309 -19.36 -19.08 12.59
N GLU A 310 -20.52 -18.43 12.67
CA GLU A 310 -20.94 -17.40 11.74
C GLU A 310 -20.71 -16.03 12.35
N PHE A 311 -20.20 -15.10 11.57
CA PHE A 311 -19.99 -13.70 11.94
C PHE A 311 -21.00 -12.85 11.21
N ASP A 312 -21.53 -11.86 11.91
CA ASP A 312 -22.39 -10.86 11.29
C ASP A 312 -21.50 -9.73 10.74
N ALA A 313 -21.82 -9.29 9.54
CA ALA A 313 -21.15 -8.17 8.86
C ALA A 313 -22.19 -7.26 8.22
N LYS A 314 -21.82 -6.01 7.96
CA LYS A 314 -22.65 -5.05 7.24
C LYS A 314 -22.04 -4.73 5.89
N LEU A 315 -22.87 -4.74 4.86
CA LEU A 315 -22.47 -4.37 3.51
C LEU A 315 -22.32 -2.84 3.42
N ASP A 316 -21.07 -2.34 3.41
CA ASP A 316 -20.78 -0.91 3.50
C ASP A 316 -20.64 -0.26 2.13
N TRP A 317 -20.14 -1.02 1.17
CA TRP A 317 -19.82 -0.48 -0.13
C TRP A 317 -19.97 -1.51 -1.22
N ILE A 318 -20.49 -1.08 -2.37
CA ILE A 318 -20.57 -1.85 -3.60
C ILE A 318 -20.05 -0.97 -4.73
N SER A 319 -19.12 -1.48 -5.53
CA SER A 319 -18.60 -0.76 -6.68
C SER A 319 -19.72 -0.42 -7.67
N PRO A 320 -19.80 0.80 -8.18
CA PRO A 320 -20.70 1.15 -9.28
C PRO A 320 -20.21 0.61 -10.63
N ILE A 321 -18.94 0.19 -10.73
CA ILE A 321 -18.30 -0.28 -11.97
C ILE A 321 -17.91 -1.74 -11.80
N ALA A 322 -18.26 -2.56 -12.79
CA ALA A 322 -17.84 -3.96 -12.84
C ALA A 322 -16.34 -4.08 -13.11
N SER A 323 -15.67 -4.95 -12.40
CA SER A 323 -14.31 -5.39 -12.73
C SER A 323 -14.38 -6.61 -13.68
N VAL A 324 -13.57 -6.56 -14.72
CA VAL A 324 -13.47 -7.64 -15.70
C VAL A 324 -12.16 -8.38 -15.44
N GLN A 325 -12.23 -9.64 -15.07
CA GLN A 325 -11.04 -10.49 -14.94
C GLN A 325 -10.90 -11.39 -16.16
N TRP A 326 -9.72 -11.35 -16.79
CA TRP A 326 -9.36 -12.26 -17.87
C TRP A 326 -8.96 -13.61 -17.28
N ARG A 327 -9.80 -14.61 -17.46
CA ARG A 327 -9.41 -16.01 -17.29
C ARG A 327 -9.07 -16.57 -18.68
N GLY A 328 -7.86 -17.06 -18.86
CA GLY A 328 -7.35 -17.52 -20.14
C GLY A 328 -8.38 -18.22 -21.05
N MET A 329 -8.19 -18.24 -22.36
CA MET A 329 -9.11 -18.70 -23.41
C MET A 329 -10.36 -17.82 -23.68
N GLY A 330 -10.30 -16.52 -23.46
CA GLY A 330 -11.38 -15.59 -23.88
C GLY A 330 -12.60 -15.54 -22.97
N MET A 331 -12.61 -16.23 -21.83
CA MET A 331 -13.66 -16.10 -20.82
C MET A 331 -13.41 -14.87 -19.95
N THR A 332 -14.29 -13.88 -20.01
CA THR A 332 -14.31 -12.71 -19.15
C THR A 332 -15.33 -12.92 -18.04
N GLU A 333 -14.88 -12.95 -16.80
CA GLU A 333 -15.76 -12.97 -15.63
C GLU A 333 -15.96 -11.52 -15.17
N LYS A 334 -17.21 -11.05 -15.20
CA LYS A 334 -17.59 -9.73 -14.72
C LYS A 334 -18.04 -9.86 -13.28
N SER A 335 -17.40 -9.13 -12.38
CA SER A 335 -17.77 -9.09 -10.98
C SER A 335 -17.81 -7.66 -10.46
N PHE A 336 -18.70 -7.41 -9.51
CA PHE A 336 -18.76 -6.14 -8.79
C PHE A 336 -18.04 -6.29 -7.45
N PRO A 337 -16.92 -5.58 -7.24
CA PRO A 337 -16.28 -5.54 -5.92
C PRO A 337 -17.23 -4.94 -4.89
N ALA A 338 -17.33 -5.57 -3.74
CA ALA A 338 -18.09 -5.08 -2.61
C ALA A 338 -17.31 -5.27 -1.31
N ARG A 339 -17.67 -4.53 -0.28
CA ARG A 339 -17.04 -4.58 1.04
C ARG A 339 -18.10 -4.70 2.11
N ALA A 340 -17.80 -5.56 3.08
CA ALA A 340 -18.61 -5.68 4.28
C ALA A 340 -17.70 -5.65 5.50
N THR A 341 -18.04 -4.81 6.48
CA THR A 341 -17.32 -4.75 7.77
C THR A 341 -17.87 -5.77 8.72
N ILE A 342 -16.99 -6.53 9.37
CA ILE A 342 -17.37 -7.58 10.33
C ILE A 342 -17.66 -6.91 11.66
N ASP A 343 -18.83 -7.20 12.24
CA ASP A 343 -19.21 -6.76 13.59
C ASP A 343 -18.61 -7.72 14.63
N GLY A 344 -17.59 -7.26 15.35
CA GLY A 344 -16.95 -7.99 16.43
C GLY A 344 -15.67 -8.73 16.02
N THR A 345 -14.72 -8.72 16.95
CA THR A 345 -13.40 -9.37 16.82
C THR A 345 -13.40 -10.72 17.53
N ASP A 346 -12.92 -11.75 16.88
CA ASP A 346 -12.54 -13.01 17.54
C ASP A 346 -11.00 -13.07 17.62
N LYS A 347 -10.47 -13.40 18.80
CA LYS A 347 -9.01 -13.54 19.00
C LYS A 347 -8.35 -14.64 18.15
N ARG A 348 -9.17 -15.44 17.44
CA ARG A 348 -8.72 -16.52 16.56
C ARG A 348 -8.60 -16.09 15.10
N LEU A 349 -9.04 -14.86 14.76
CA LEU A 349 -8.87 -14.19 13.49
C LEU A 349 -7.61 -13.33 13.54
#